data_fac3c31a87a8f0b1d8733f50e88b27b2
#
_entry.id   fac3c31a87a8f0b1d8733f50e88b27b2
#
_cell.length_a   1.000
_cell.length_b   1.000
_cell.length_c   1.000
_cell.angle_alpha   90.00
_cell.angle_beta   90.00
_cell.angle_gamma   90.00
#
_symmetry.space_group_name_H-M   'P 1'
#
loop_
_entity.id
_entity.type
_entity.pdbx_description
1 polymer ?
#
loop_
_entity_poly.entity_id
_entity_poly.type
_entity_poly.pdbx_seq_one_letter_code
_entity_poly.pdbx_strand_id
1 'polypeptide(L)'
;GSGKSTLGKTLLRLIPPTAGKVFFEEQDVFGLDKESMRKLRCDYQIIFQDPFSSLNPRMRIGAAIQEPMKVHGLYANDKMRKEKVIDLLEKVGLEPGFYDRYPHQFSGGQRQRICIARTLSMNPKFIICDESVSALDVSVQAQILNLLKDLKDELDLSYIFISHDLSVVKFISDRIMVMQSGKIVEMNDAESILNNPQQQYTKDLLDAVM
;
A
#
# COMPACT_ATOMS: atom_id res chain seq x y z
N GLY A 1 -13.78 -14.00 -5.36
CA GLY A 1 -13.41 -12.91 -4.49
C GLY A 1 -13.82 -13.09 -3.04
N SER A 2 -12.84 -13.28 -2.12
CA SER A 2 -13.13 -13.44 -0.67
C SER A 2 -13.43 -12.12 0.06
N GLY A 3 -13.44 -10.96 -0.66
CA GLY A 3 -13.76 -9.65 -0.08
C GLY A 3 -12.55 -8.86 0.49
N LYS A 4 -11.31 -9.30 0.30
CA LYS A 4 -10.10 -8.64 0.84
C LYS A 4 -9.96 -7.18 0.39
N SER A 5 -9.98 -6.93 -0.92
CA SER A 5 -9.86 -5.57 -1.47
C SER A 5 -11.06 -4.68 -1.09
N THR A 6 -12.25 -5.26 -0.98
CA THR A 6 -13.44 -4.56 -0.47
C THR A 6 -13.23 -4.12 0.98
N LEU A 7 -12.72 -5.02 1.84
CA LEU A 7 -12.37 -4.68 3.22
C LEU A 7 -11.34 -3.54 3.26
N GLY A 8 -10.23 -3.66 2.52
CA GLY A 8 -9.20 -2.61 2.46
C GLY A 8 -9.75 -1.24 2.04
N LYS A 9 -10.58 -1.20 1.00
CA LYS A 9 -11.24 0.04 0.54
C LYS A 9 -12.26 0.57 1.54
N THR A 10 -12.96 -0.30 2.27
CA THR A 10 -13.90 0.11 3.32
C THR A 10 -13.15 0.68 4.53
N LEU A 11 -12.05 0.06 4.94
CA LEU A 11 -11.21 0.60 6.01
C LEU A 11 -10.81 2.05 5.72
N LEU A 12 -10.44 2.38 4.49
CA LEU A 12 -10.09 3.74 4.03
C LEU A 12 -11.30 4.66 3.75
N ARG A 13 -12.53 4.21 3.99
CA ARG A 13 -13.76 4.93 3.58
C ARG A 13 -13.77 5.33 2.11
N LEU A 14 -13.18 4.52 1.24
CA LEU A 14 -13.37 4.61 -0.22
C LEU A 14 -14.68 3.94 -0.65
N ILE A 15 -15.14 2.97 0.15
CA ILE A 15 -16.47 2.34 0.07
C ILE A 15 -17.16 2.60 1.41
N PRO A 16 -18.43 3.06 1.40
CA PRO A 16 -19.17 3.30 2.65
C PRO A 16 -19.37 1.97 3.40
N PRO A 17 -19.16 1.94 4.74
CA PRO A 17 -19.47 0.75 5.54
C PRO A 17 -20.97 0.59 5.69
N THR A 18 -21.44 -0.67 5.74
CA THR A 18 -22.85 -0.98 6.10
C THR A 18 -23.05 -0.93 7.61
N ALA A 19 -22.08 -1.41 8.37
CA ALA A 19 -22.09 -1.44 9.85
C ALA A 19 -20.66 -1.63 10.37
N GLY A 20 -20.49 -1.49 11.69
CA GLY A 20 -19.20 -1.68 12.36
C GLY A 20 -18.47 -0.37 12.61
N LYS A 21 -17.27 -0.50 13.20
CA LYS A 21 -16.38 0.63 13.52
C LYS A 21 -14.95 0.29 13.14
N VAL A 22 -14.17 1.31 12.81
CA VAL A 22 -12.73 1.22 12.58
C VAL A 22 -12.07 2.32 13.39
N PHE A 23 -11.06 1.94 14.16
CA PHE A 23 -10.28 2.89 14.94
C PHE A 23 -8.86 2.98 14.38
N PHE A 24 -8.38 4.20 14.22
CA PHE A 24 -7.00 4.53 13.91
C PHE A 24 -6.51 5.55 14.94
N GLU A 25 -5.47 5.23 15.70
CA GLU A 25 -4.99 6.06 16.82
C GLU A 25 -6.14 6.55 17.73
N GLU A 26 -7.00 5.62 18.15
CA GLU A 26 -8.18 5.86 19.00
C GLU A 26 -9.33 6.66 18.35
N GLN A 27 -9.17 7.16 17.14
CA GLN A 27 -10.22 7.87 16.40
C GLN A 27 -11.13 6.91 15.63
N ASP A 28 -12.44 7.02 15.81
CA ASP A 28 -13.41 6.28 14.98
C ASP A 28 -13.42 6.86 13.56
N VAL A 29 -12.76 6.16 12.64
CA VAL A 29 -12.62 6.57 11.23
C VAL A 29 -13.95 6.76 10.55
N PHE A 30 -14.96 5.94 10.89
CA PHE A 30 -16.28 6.03 10.24
C PHE A 30 -17.12 7.19 10.77
N GLY A 31 -16.84 7.66 11.98
CA GLY A 31 -17.49 8.83 12.59
C GLY A 31 -16.92 10.17 12.16
N LEU A 32 -15.76 10.20 11.47
CA LEU A 32 -15.12 11.47 11.10
C LEU A 32 -15.94 12.26 10.07
N ASP A 33 -15.95 13.59 10.21
CA ASP A 33 -16.44 14.50 9.20
C ASP A 33 -15.50 14.54 7.96
N LYS A 34 -15.91 15.30 6.94
CA LYS A 34 -15.14 15.41 5.68
C LYS A 34 -13.74 16.01 5.89
N GLU A 35 -13.63 17.02 6.74
CA GLU A 35 -12.37 17.73 6.94
C GLU A 35 -11.39 16.89 7.76
N SER A 36 -11.84 16.28 8.84
CA SER A 36 -11.07 15.36 9.66
C SER A 36 -10.61 14.14 8.86
N MET A 37 -11.49 13.56 8.03
CA MET A 37 -11.12 12.47 7.13
C MET A 37 -10.11 12.90 6.07
N ARG A 38 -10.19 14.15 5.55
CA ARG A 38 -9.19 14.69 4.63
C ARG A 38 -7.81 14.79 5.29
N LYS A 39 -7.75 15.24 6.55
CA LYS A 39 -6.49 15.29 7.32
C LYS A 39 -5.95 13.89 7.57
N LEU A 40 -6.81 12.96 8.01
CA LEU A 40 -6.42 11.57 8.27
C LEU A 40 -5.84 10.88 7.02
N ARG A 41 -6.29 11.24 5.83
CA ARG A 41 -5.74 10.69 4.57
C ARG A 41 -4.26 10.97 4.34
N CYS A 42 -3.63 11.90 5.07
CA CYS A 42 -2.17 12.02 5.04
C CYS A 42 -1.51 10.78 5.66
N ASP A 43 -2.00 10.37 6.83
CA ASP A 43 -1.45 9.24 7.58
C ASP A 43 -1.93 7.87 7.05
N TYR A 44 -3.02 7.84 6.29
CA TYR A 44 -3.80 6.65 5.96
C TYR A 44 -3.90 6.46 4.44
N GLN A 45 -2.97 5.69 3.87
CA GLN A 45 -2.73 5.63 2.42
C GLN A 45 -3.00 4.24 1.82
N ILE A 46 -3.05 4.15 0.47
CA ILE A 46 -3.20 2.91 -0.28
C ILE A 46 -2.25 2.87 -1.49
N ILE A 47 -1.67 1.70 -1.72
CA ILE A 47 -1.00 1.34 -2.96
C ILE A 47 -1.89 0.34 -3.69
N PHE A 48 -2.38 0.70 -4.87
CA PHE A 48 -3.29 -0.11 -5.68
C PHE A 48 -2.53 -1.17 -6.49
N GLN A 49 -3.27 -2.19 -6.92
CA GLN A 49 -2.80 -3.34 -7.70
C GLN A 49 -2.14 -2.94 -9.03
N ASP A 50 -2.75 -2.01 -9.76
CA ASP A 50 -2.29 -1.63 -11.09
C ASP A 50 -1.57 -0.27 -11.06
N PRO A 51 -0.23 -0.26 -11.22
CA PRO A 51 0.52 0.98 -11.29
C PRO A 51 0.28 1.78 -12.58
N PHE A 52 -0.25 1.14 -13.65
CA PHE A 52 -0.56 1.82 -14.90
C PHE A 52 -1.78 2.74 -14.75
N SER A 53 -2.86 2.24 -14.16
CA SER A 53 -4.07 3.02 -13.91
C SER A 53 -3.90 4.02 -12.77
N SER A 54 -2.89 3.82 -11.91
CA SER A 54 -2.61 4.67 -10.76
C SER A 54 -1.90 5.98 -11.10
N LEU A 55 -1.29 6.08 -12.29
CA LEU A 55 -0.56 7.26 -12.73
C LEU A 55 -1.24 7.91 -13.96
N ASN A 56 -1.46 9.22 -13.90
CA ASN A 56 -1.97 9.95 -15.05
C ASN A 56 -0.89 9.98 -16.15
N PRO A 57 -1.12 9.36 -17.36
CA PRO A 57 -0.12 9.25 -18.41
C PRO A 57 0.30 10.59 -19.01
N ARG A 58 -0.48 11.66 -18.77
CA ARG A 58 -0.22 13.02 -19.25
C ARG A 58 0.54 13.89 -18.25
N MET A 59 0.81 13.37 -17.03
CA MET A 59 1.57 14.07 -16.00
C MET A 59 3.00 13.55 -15.96
N ARG A 60 3.97 14.45 -15.76
CA ARG A 60 5.36 14.09 -15.43
C ARG A 60 5.41 13.48 -14.03
N ILE A 61 6.37 12.59 -13.80
CA ILE A 61 6.51 11.85 -12.53
C ILE A 61 6.66 12.79 -11.35
N GLY A 62 7.51 13.81 -11.46
CA GLY A 62 7.67 14.78 -10.40
C GLY A 62 6.38 15.49 -10.02
N ALA A 63 5.56 15.87 -11.02
CA ALA A 63 4.26 16.49 -10.78
C ALA A 63 3.27 15.51 -10.13
N ALA A 64 3.26 14.25 -10.55
CA ALA A 64 2.37 13.22 -9.99
C ALA A 64 2.67 12.92 -8.51
N ILE A 65 3.96 12.96 -8.11
CA ILE A 65 4.37 12.78 -6.71
C ILE A 65 4.13 14.07 -5.89
N GLN A 66 4.25 15.24 -6.50
CA GLN A 66 3.98 16.54 -5.82
C GLN A 66 2.50 16.82 -5.60
N GLU A 67 1.62 16.29 -6.46
CA GLU A 67 0.19 16.63 -6.43
C GLU A 67 -0.46 16.41 -5.05
N PRO A 68 -0.30 15.27 -4.37
CA PRO A 68 -0.85 15.08 -3.02
C PRO A 68 -0.32 16.11 -2.02
N MET A 69 0.97 16.44 -2.06
CA MET A 69 1.56 17.44 -1.19
C MET A 69 0.92 18.83 -1.39
N LYS A 70 0.64 19.22 -2.65
CA LYS A 70 -0.04 20.48 -2.97
C LYS A 70 -1.47 20.51 -2.46
N VAL A 71 -2.22 19.43 -2.70
CA VAL A 71 -3.62 19.29 -2.27
C VAL A 71 -3.77 19.39 -0.75
N HIS A 72 -2.81 18.85 0.00
CA HIS A 72 -2.83 18.87 1.46
C HIS A 72 -2.03 20.02 2.08
N GLY A 73 -1.46 20.91 1.27
CA GLY A 73 -0.70 22.06 1.75
C GLY A 73 0.61 21.71 2.46
N LEU A 74 1.18 20.55 2.15
CA LEU A 74 2.47 20.12 2.70
C LEU A 74 3.61 20.89 2.01
N TYR A 75 4.62 21.24 2.82
CA TYR A 75 5.78 22.03 2.42
C TYR A 75 5.44 23.45 1.90
N ALA A 76 6.24 24.44 2.27
CA ALA A 76 5.92 25.86 2.10
C ALA A 76 5.84 26.31 0.63
N ASN A 77 6.60 25.68 -0.27
CA ASN A 77 6.68 26.09 -1.67
C ASN A 77 7.04 24.94 -2.62
N ASP A 78 6.95 25.18 -3.93
CA ASP A 78 7.23 24.17 -4.95
C ASP A 78 8.70 23.73 -4.99
N LYS A 79 9.64 24.56 -4.55
CA LYS A 79 11.05 24.19 -4.46
C LYS A 79 11.24 23.08 -3.42
N MET A 80 10.70 23.26 -2.21
CA MET A 80 10.78 22.26 -1.14
C MET A 80 10.08 20.96 -1.54
N ARG A 81 8.92 21.04 -2.22
CA ARG A 81 8.22 19.85 -2.75
C ARG A 81 9.07 19.13 -3.79
N LYS A 82 9.76 19.85 -4.68
CA LYS A 82 10.66 19.25 -5.67
C LYS A 82 11.84 18.55 -5.01
N GLU A 83 12.47 19.17 -4.02
CA GLU A 83 13.55 18.57 -3.23
C GLU A 83 13.07 17.28 -2.56
N LYS A 84 11.88 17.31 -1.96
CA LYS A 84 11.26 16.11 -1.36
C LYS A 84 10.97 15.01 -2.38
N VAL A 85 10.52 15.35 -3.60
CA VAL A 85 10.32 14.35 -4.66
C VAL A 85 11.63 13.70 -5.07
N ILE A 86 12.70 14.46 -5.18
CA ILE A 86 14.04 13.95 -5.53
C ILE A 86 14.50 12.95 -4.46
N ASP A 87 14.41 13.33 -3.18
CA ASP A 87 14.70 12.44 -2.05
C ASP A 87 13.87 11.15 -2.08
N LEU A 88 12.57 11.25 -2.39
CA LEU A 88 11.69 10.09 -2.49
C LEU A 88 12.01 9.19 -3.69
N LEU A 89 12.41 9.76 -4.83
CA LEU A 89 12.87 8.96 -5.98
C LEU A 89 14.11 8.15 -5.62
N GLU A 90 15.10 8.77 -4.99
CA GLU A 90 16.32 8.09 -4.52
C GLU A 90 15.97 7.00 -3.49
N LYS A 91 15.10 7.30 -2.53
CA LYS A 91 14.64 6.37 -1.50
C LYS A 91 13.98 5.11 -2.08
N VAL A 92 13.26 5.22 -3.19
CA VAL A 92 12.68 4.05 -3.88
C VAL A 92 13.61 3.45 -4.94
N GLY A 93 14.89 3.87 -5.01
CA GLY A 93 15.89 3.36 -5.94
C GLY A 93 15.68 3.80 -7.39
N LEU A 94 15.20 5.03 -7.59
CA LEU A 94 15.06 5.67 -8.90
C LEU A 94 15.97 6.89 -9.01
N GLU A 95 16.44 7.18 -10.23
CA GLU A 95 17.31 8.31 -10.49
C GLU A 95 16.57 9.66 -10.34
N PRO A 96 17.17 10.69 -9.72
CA PRO A 96 16.61 12.05 -9.65
C PRO A 96 16.21 12.64 -11.00
N GLY A 97 16.96 12.33 -12.06
CA GLY A 97 16.68 12.76 -13.43
C GLY A 97 15.37 12.23 -14.02
N PHE A 98 14.71 11.28 -13.34
CA PHE A 98 13.40 10.79 -13.77
C PHE A 98 12.25 11.75 -13.46
N TYR A 99 12.49 12.78 -12.66
CA TYR A 99 11.50 13.79 -12.27
C TYR A 99 10.69 14.34 -13.44
N ASP A 100 11.34 14.63 -14.58
CA ASP A 100 10.71 15.25 -15.76
C ASP A 100 10.17 14.26 -16.78
N ARG A 101 10.30 12.95 -16.54
CA ARG A 101 9.82 11.90 -17.44
C ARG A 101 8.32 11.61 -17.24
N TYR A 102 7.73 10.97 -18.23
CA TYR A 102 6.33 10.54 -18.24
C TYR A 102 6.19 9.05 -17.87
N PRO A 103 5.04 8.62 -17.31
CA PRO A 103 4.82 7.23 -16.89
C PRO A 103 5.10 6.18 -17.97
N HIS A 104 4.80 6.46 -19.25
CA HIS A 104 5.01 5.51 -20.34
C HIS A 104 6.48 5.19 -20.64
N GLN A 105 7.42 5.97 -20.09
CA GLN A 105 8.87 5.78 -20.25
C GLN A 105 9.47 4.82 -19.20
N PHE A 106 8.64 4.17 -18.37
CA PHE A 106 9.04 3.34 -17.26
C PHE A 106 8.52 1.90 -17.37
N SER A 107 9.29 0.94 -16.88
CA SER A 107 8.86 -0.44 -16.71
C SER A 107 7.77 -0.55 -15.62
N GLY A 108 7.08 -1.70 -15.54
CA GLY A 108 6.07 -1.97 -14.52
C GLY A 108 6.62 -1.79 -13.10
N GLY A 109 7.79 -2.37 -12.80
CA GLY A 109 8.44 -2.25 -11.50
C GLY A 109 8.88 -0.82 -11.16
N GLN A 110 9.37 -0.07 -12.15
CA GLN A 110 9.68 1.35 -11.95
C GLN A 110 8.42 2.19 -11.67
N ARG A 111 7.31 1.93 -12.38
CA ARG A 111 6.03 2.59 -12.07
C ARG A 111 5.51 2.25 -10.69
N GLN A 112 5.68 1.01 -10.24
CA GLN A 112 5.34 0.64 -8.87
C GLN A 112 6.16 1.41 -7.85
N ARG A 113 7.48 1.57 -8.06
CA ARG A 113 8.34 2.41 -7.21
C ARG A 113 7.89 3.88 -7.19
N ILE A 114 7.42 4.42 -8.33
CA ILE A 114 6.85 5.77 -8.43
C ILE A 114 5.54 5.86 -7.60
N CYS A 115 4.67 4.86 -7.67
CA CYS A 115 3.44 4.82 -6.86
C CYS A 115 3.76 4.75 -5.36
N ILE A 116 4.79 4.00 -4.96
CA ILE A 116 5.29 3.97 -3.58
C ILE A 116 5.81 5.36 -3.18
N ALA A 117 6.67 5.99 -3.99
CA ALA A 117 7.18 7.34 -3.72
C ALA A 117 6.05 8.37 -3.56
N ARG A 118 5.01 8.30 -4.42
CA ARG A 118 3.82 9.15 -4.31
C ARG A 118 3.07 8.92 -3.00
N THR A 119 2.92 7.69 -2.56
CA THR A 119 2.28 7.35 -1.27
C THR A 119 3.10 7.91 -0.11
N LEU A 120 4.43 7.72 -0.13
CA LEU A 120 5.35 8.23 0.89
C LEU A 120 5.44 9.75 0.94
N SER A 121 5.04 10.46 -0.13
CA SER A 121 5.06 11.93 -0.17
C SER A 121 4.16 12.59 0.88
N MET A 122 3.20 11.83 1.40
CA MET A 122 2.28 12.25 2.46
C MET A 122 2.82 12.02 3.87
N ASN A 123 3.99 11.37 4.03
CA ASN A 123 4.56 10.90 5.29
C ASN A 123 3.54 10.03 6.08
N PRO A 124 3.00 8.97 5.47
CA PRO A 124 1.96 8.15 6.09
C PRO A 124 2.50 7.39 7.30
N LYS A 125 1.59 6.98 8.19
CA LYS A 125 1.85 6.02 9.27
C LYS A 125 1.35 4.62 8.92
N PHE A 126 0.34 4.56 8.05
CA PHE A 126 -0.33 3.32 7.69
C PHE A 126 -0.62 3.24 6.19
N ILE A 127 -0.31 2.10 5.59
CA ILE A 127 -0.49 1.87 4.16
C ILE A 127 -1.19 0.53 3.93
N ILE A 128 -2.26 0.54 3.13
CA ILE A 128 -2.86 -0.69 2.59
C ILE A 128 -2.21 -0.98 1.24
N CYS A 129 -1.58 -2.14 1.09
CA CYS A 129 -1.04 -2.66 -0.16
C CYS A 129 -2.06 -3.64 -0.76
N ASP A 130 -2.89 -3.19 -1.70
CA ASP A 130 -3.94 -4.01 -2.32
C ASP A 130 -3.39 -4.71 -3.58
N GLU A 131 -2.92 -5.96 -3.43
CA GLU A 131 -2.29 -6.77 -4.49
C GLU A 131 -1.15 -6.04 -5.23
N SER A 132 -0.44 -5.17 -4.55
CA SER A 132 0.48 -4.17 -5.09
C SER A 132 1.71 -4.75 -5.85
N VAL A 133 1.92 -6.05 -5.83
CA VAL A 133 3.02 -6.74 -6.52
C VAL A 133 2.57 -7.84 -7.47
N SER A 134 1.27 -8.16 -7.52
CA SER A 134 0.74 -9.32 -8.26
C SER A 134 0.86 -9.21 -9.78
N ALA A 135 0.99 -8.01 -10.32
CA ALA A 135 1.12 -7.74 -11.76
C ALA A 135 2.60 -7.68 -12.23
N LEU A 136 3.55 -7.96 -11.34
CA LEU A 136 4.99 -7.90 -11.62
C LEU A 136 5.58 -9.31 -11.78
N ASP A 137 6.67 -9.42 -12.55
CA ASP A 137 7.44 -10.66 -12.60
C ASP A 137 8.09 -10.95 -11.25
N VAL A 138 8.41 -12.23 -11.00
CA VAL A 138 8.90 -12.73 -9.69
C VAL A 138 10.14 -11.99 -9.19
N SER A 139 11.07 -11.65 -10.10
CA SER A 139 12.31 -10.96 -9.73
C SER A 139 12.04 -9.52 -9.28
N VAL A 140 11.20 -8.79 -10.01
CA VAL A 140 10.80 -7.42 -9.68
C VAL A 140 9.91 -7.41 -8.43
N GLN A 141 9.02 -8.39 -8.29
CA GLN A 141 8.20 -8.56 -7.09
C GLN A 141 9.08 -8.68 -5.83
N ALA A 142 10.11 -9.52 -5.85
CA ALA A 142 11.04 -9.66 -4.73
C ALA A 142 11.74 -8.32 -4.39
N GLN A 143 12.15 -7.57 -5.40
CA GLN A 143 12.77 -6.24 -5.18
C GLN A 143 11.81 -5.24 -4.54
N ILE A 144 10.53 -5.22 -4.95
CA ILE A 144 9.52 -4.33 -4.36
C ILE A 144 9.19 -4.75 -2.93
N LEU A 145 9.12 -6.06 -2.65
CA LEU A 145 8.87 -6.55 -1.29
C LEU A 145 10.00 -6.19 -0.32
N ASN A 146 11.28 -6.34 -0.75
CA ASN A 146 12.42 -5.89 0.03
C ASN A 146 12.35 -4.37 0.29
N LEU A 147 12.09 -3.57 -0.76
CA LEU A 147 11.92 -2.12 -0.61
C LEU A 147 10.83 -1.78 0.41
N LEU A 148 9.66 -2.43 0.36
CA LEU A 148 8.56 -2.17 1.32
C LEU A 148 8.96 -2.57 2.75
N LYS A 149 9.74 -3.64 2.92
CA LYS A 149 10.25 -4.06 4.21
C LYS A 149 11.24 -3.04 4.78
N ASP A 150 12.21 -2.60 3.97
CA ASP A 150 13.18 -1.59 4.38
C ASP A 150 12.49 -0.27 4.77
N LEU A 151 11.50 0.16 3.96
CA LEU A 151 10.70 1.35 4.24
C LEU A 151 9.84 1.21 5.51
N LYS A 152 9.33 0.01 5.82
CA LYS A 152 8.61 -0.27 7.07
C LYS A 152 9.50 0.03 8.28
N ASP A 153 10.72 -0.51 8.25
CA ASP A 153 11.65 -0.39 9.37
C ASP A 153 12.24 1.04 9.49
N GLU A 154 12.56 1.67 8.35
CA GLU A 154 13.14 3.01 8.32
C GLU A 154 12.15 4.11 8.74
N LEU A 155 10.89 3.97 8.35
CA LEU A 155 9.85 5.01 8.51
C LEU A 155 8.79 4.65 9.57
N ASP A 156 8.97 3.56 10.31
CA ASP A 156 8.02 3.03 11.32
C ASP A 156 6.60 2.88 10.76
N LEU A 157 6.48 2.26 9.57
CA LEU A 157 5.22 2.10 8.86
C LEU A 157 4.47 0.86 9.32
N SER A 158 3.16 0.97 9.44
CA SER A 158 2.27 -0.19 9.55
C SER A 158 1.63 -0.53 8.21
N TYR A 159 1.61 -1.82 7.84
CA TYR A 159 0.98 -2.29 6.61
C TYR A 159 -0.21 -3.21 6.87
N ILE A 160 -1.24 -3.09 6.02
CA ILE A 160 -2.10 -4.22 5.68
C ILE A 160 -1.73 -4.65 4.26
N PHE A 161 -1.18 -5.85 4.12
CA PHE A 161 -0.78 -6.40 2.83
C PHE A 161 -1.82 -7.41 2.35
N ILE A 162 -2.52 -7.09 1.26
CA ILE A 162 -3.52 -7.95 0.65
C ILE A 162 -2.85 -8.70 -0.51
N SER A 163 -2.83 -10.03 -0.44
CA SER A 163 -2.32 -10.89 -1.49
C SER A 163 -3.10 -12.19 -1.57
N HIS A 164 -3.04 -12.84 -2.72
CA HIS A 164 -3.45 -14.23 -2.90
C HIS A 164 -2.23 -15.17 -2.99
N ASP A 165 -1.01 -14.62 -3.00
CA ASP A 165 0.24 -15.38 -3.01
C ASP A 165 0.75 -15.54 -1.58
N LEU A 166 0.76 -16.81 -1.09
CA LEU A 166 1.19 -17.15 0.26
C LEU A 166 2.69 -16.93 0.47
N SER A 167 3.51 -17.06 -0.59
CA SER A 167 4.95 -16.80 -0.51
C SER A 167 5.21 -15.33 -0.18
N VAL A 168 4.45 -14.42 -0.80
CA VAL A 168 4.48 -12.98 -0.50
C VAL A 168 4.05 -12.71 0.92
N VAL A 169 2.91 -13.30 1.34
CA VAL A 169 2.38 -13.12 2.70
C VAL A 169 3.39 -13.61 3.74
N LYS A 170 3.97 -14.78 3.54
CA LYS A 170 5.01 -15.36 4.42
C LYS A 170 6.22 -14.42 4.56
N PHE A 171 6.62 -13.75 3.49
CA PHE A 171 7.81 -12.91 3.48
C PHE A 171 7.64 -11.59 4.24
N ILE A 172 6.44 -10.96 4.15
CA ILE A 172 6.26 -9.57 4.62
C ILE A 172 5.42 -9.45 5.90
N SER A 173 4.70 -10.51 6.31
CA SER A 173 3.69 -10.39 7.37
C SER A 173 4.19 -10.85 8.73
N ASP A 174 3.91 -10.08 9.77
CA ASP A 174 4.06 -10.49 11.18
C ASP A 174 2.84 -11.29 11.65
N ARG A 175 1.64 -10.93 11.14
CA ARG A 175 0.36 -11.59 11.43
C ARG A 175 -0.40 -11.83 10.14
N ILE A 176 -1.14 -12.93 10.08
CA ILE A 176 -1.94 -13.32 8.91
C ILE A 176 -3.41 -13.41 9.30
N MET A 177 -4.26 -12.85 8.44
CA MET A 177 -5.71 -12.95 8.49
C MET A 177 -6.20 -13.68 7.25
N VAL A 178 -6.83 -14.83 7.43
CA VAL A 178 -7.41 -15.64 6.35
C VAL A 178 -8.87 -15.27 6.17
N MET A 179 -9.27 -14.96 4.95
CA MET A 179 -10.64 -14.56 4.62
C MET A 179 -11.27 -15.53 3.61
N GLN A 180 -12.51 -15.96 3.89
CA GLN A 180 -13.33 -16.76 3.01
C GLN A 180 -14.75 -16.18 2.95
N SER A 181 -15.27 -15.95 1.73
CA SER A 181 -16.66 -15.48 1.52
C SER A 181 -17.06 -14.27 2.39
N GLY A 182 -16.16 -13.29 2.52
CA GLY A 182 -16.38 -12.06 3.30
C GLY A 182 -16.24 -12.20 4.82
N LYS A 183 -15.83 -13.37 5.31
CA LYS A 183 -15.62 -13.62 6.75
C LYS A 183 -14.16 -13.88 7.04
N ILE A 184 -13.69 -13.45 8.21
CA ILE A 184 -12.41 -13.88 8.77
C ILE A 184 -12.62 -15.26 9.33
N VAL A 185 -11.90 -16.26 8.79
CA VAL A 185 -11.97 -17.64 9.24
C VAL A 185 -10.86 -18.00 10.21
N GLU A 186 -9.70 -17.35 10.06
CA GLU A 186 -8.57 -17.55 10.97
C GLU A 186 -7.69 -16.29 11.02
N MET A 187 -7.13 -16.00 12.20
CA MET A 187 -6.16 -14.91 12.38
C MET A 187 -5.19 -15.26 13.51
N ASN A 188 -3.89 -15.21 13.20
CA ASN A 188 -2.84 -15.45 14.18
C ASN A 188 -1.51 -14.79 13.70
N ASP A 189 -0.43 -14.97 14.48
CA ASP A 189 0.91 -14.70 13.99
C ASP A 189 1.22 -15.56 12.74
N ALA A 190 2.14 -15.07 11.90
CA ALA A 190 2.43 -15.71 10.62
C ALA A 190 2.97 -17.14 10.79
N GLU A 191 3.80 -17.37 11.81
CA GLU A 191 4.39 -18.68 12.06
C GLU A 191 3.30 -19.72 12.43
N SER A 192 2.37 -19.35 13.30
CA SER A 192 1.26 -20.21 13.70
C SER A 192 0.35 -20.57 12.52
N ILE A 193 -0.02 -19.59 11.68
CA ILE A 193 -0.86 -19.84 10.50
C ILE A 193 -0.16 -20.76 9.49
N LEU A 194 1.14 -20.56 9.26
CA LEU A 194 1.88 -21.30 8.24
C LEU A 194 2.25 -22.72 8.67
N ASN A 195 2.56 -22.92 9.97
CA ASN A 195 3.06 -24.20 10.46
C ASN A 195 2.00 -25.04 11.19
N ASN A 196 0.96 -24.42 11.75
CA ASN A 196 -0.07 -25.10 12.53
C ASN A 196 -1.46 -24.48 12.34
N PRO A 197 -2.00 -24.42 11.10
CA PRO A 197 -3.31 -23.87 10.81
C PRO A 197 -4.40 -24.68 11.51
N GLN A 198 -5.36 -23.99 12.10
CA GLN A 198 -6.45 -24.64 12.85
C GLN A 198 -7.69 -24.90 11.96
N GLN A 199 -7.93 -24.00 11.00
CA GLN A 199 -9.11 -24.09 10.13
C GLN A 199 -8.83 -24.93 8.88
N GLN A 200 -9.79 -25.77 8.49
CA GLN A 200 -9.64 -26.63 7.31
C GLN A 200 -9.37 -25.82 6.05
N TYR A 201 -10.08 -24.70 5.86
CA TYR A 201 -9.88 -23.82 4.71
C TYR A 201 -8.44 -23.25 4.63
N THR A 202 -7.84 -22.93 5.78
CA THR A 202 -6.43 -22.48 5.83
C THR A 202 -5.47 -23.60 5.44
N LYS A 203 -5.74 -24.83 5.90
CA LYS A 203 -4.96 -26.03 5.50
C LYS A 203 -5.03 -26.26 4.01
N ASP A 204 -6.24 -26.24 3.44
CA ASP A 204 -6.48 -26.44 2.01
C ASP A 204 -5.77 -25.38 1.16
N LEU A 205 -5.72 -24.11 1.64
CA LEU A 205 -4.99 -23.02 0.97
C LEU A 205 -3.48 -23.25 0.98
N LEU A 206 -2.91 -23.71 2.08
CA LEU A 206 -1.48 -23.98 2.22
C LEU A 206 -1.07 -25.18 1.38
N ASP A 207 -1.85 -26.25 1.40
CA ASP A 207 -1.62 -27.48 0.63
C ASP A 207 -1.67 -27.22 -0.90
N ALA A 208 -2.45 -26.23 -1.34
CA ALA A 208 -2.55 -25.86 -2.76
C ALA A 208 -1.34 -25.09 -3.30
N VAL A 209 -0.44 -24.61 -2.43
CA VAL A 209 0.71 -23.77 -2.79
C VAL A 209 2.05 -24.47 -2.50
N MET A 210 2.06 -25.46 -1.62
CA MET A 210 3.24 -26.32 -1.35
C MET A 210 3.26 -27.50 -2.31
#